data_4bfba4cd96e42cf44992c3b02957be72
#
_entry.id   4bfba4cd96e42cf44992c3b02957be72
#
_cell.length_a   1.000
_cell.length_b   1.000
_cell.length_c   1.000
_cell.angle_alpha   90.00
_cell.angle_beta   90.00
_cell.angle_gamma   90.00
#
_symmetry.space_group_name_H-M   'P 1'
#
loop_
_entity.id
_entity.type
_entity.pdbx_description
1 polymer ?
#
loop_
_entity_poly.entity_id
_entity_poly.type
_entity_poly.pdbx_seq_one_letter_code
_entity_poly.pdbx_strand_id
1 'polypeptide(L)'
;PGAVRLLYEDDDLLVADKPAGLAVHPGVGHWADTLGGRLLAYYDSRQIPADFHPVHRLDKGTSGAMVVAKHAYAQDKLRRRLHTPAFSRAYLAVCDGAPPREQGCINLPIARAAHSMIRQEIPADGAPA
;
A
#
# COMPACT_ATOMS: atom_id res chain seq x y z
N PRO A 1 -5.23 -13.28 14.93
CA PRO A 1 -4.65 -12.63 13.74
C PRO A 1 -3.26 -13.21 13.46
N GLY A 2 -2.94 -13.48 12.19
CA GLY A 2 -1.61 -13.98 11.82
C GLY A 2 -0.51 -12.95 12.10
N ALA A 3 0.73 -13.38 12.34
CA ALA A 3 1.86 -12.49 12.51
C ALA A 3 2.15 -11.71 11.23
N VAL A 4 2.66 -10.47 11.38
CA VAL A 4 3.18 -9.64 10.30
C VAL A 4 4.70 -9.52 10.47
N ARG A 5 5.44 -9.77 9.40
CA ARG A 5 6.88 -9.53 9.41
C ARG A 5 7.14 -8.03 9.39
N LEU A 6 7.91 -7.54 10.33
CA LEU A 6 8.36 -6.16 10.36
C LEU A 6 9.76 -6.07 9.75
N LEU A 7 9.96 -5.10 8.86
CA LEU A 7 11.23 -4.81 8.22
C LEU A 7 12.00 -3.70 8.96
N TYR A 8 11.27 -2.81 9.62
CA TYR A 8 11.81 -1.71 10.42
C TYR A 8 10.77 -1.27 11.46
N GLU A 9 11.22 -0.74 12.59
CA GLU A 9 10.37 -0.11 13.60
C GLU A 9 11.17 0.87 14.45
N ASP A 10 10.59 2.05 14.71
CA ASP A 10 11.04 3.03 15.69
C ASP A 10 9.84 3.60 16.47
N ASP A 11 10.02 4.72 17.17
CA ASP A 11 8.97 5.34 17.99
C ASP A 11 7.86 5.97 17.14
N ASP A 12 8.14 6.39 15.92
CA ASP A 12 7.22 7.13 15.05
C ASP A 12 6.54 6.27 13.98
N LEU A 13 7.23 5.24 13.48
CA LEU A 13 6.75 4.42 12.37
C LEU A 13 7.23 2.98 12.42
N LEU A 14 6.58 2.13 11.65
CA LEU A 14 7.08 0.81 11.27
C LEU A 14 6.97 0.57 9.77
N VAL A 15 7.76 -0.36 9.25
CA VAL A 15 7.65 -0.89 7.90
C VAL A 15 7.26 -2.35 7.97
N ALA A 16 6.06 -2.66 7.50
CA ALA A 16 5.54 -4.02 7.46
C ALA A 16 5.81 -4.66 6.09
N ASP A 17 6.20 -5.94 6.09
CA ASP A 17 6.20 -6.77 4.90
C ASP A 17 4.79 -7.35 4.72
N LYS A 18 3.95 -6.66 3.94
CA LYS A 18 2.58 -7.09 3.71
C LYS A 18 2.56 -8.31 2.79
N PRO A 19 1.98 -9.44 3.20
CA PRO A 19 1.80 -10.57 2.29
C PRO A 19 0.74 -10.28 1.23
N ALA A 20 0.83 -10.94 0.08
CA ALA A 20 -0.25 -10.99 -0.89
C ALA A 20 -1.49 -11.68 -0.27
N GLY A 21 -2.67 -11.26 -0.72
CA GLY A 21 -3.93 -11.77 -0.20
C GLY A 21 -4.46 -11.05 1.05
N LEU A 22 -3.62 -10.26 1.75
CA LEU A 22 -4.03 -9.49 2.93
C LEU A 22 -4.47 -8.07 2.56
N ALA A 23 -5.69 -7.69 2.92
CA ALA A 23 -6.18 -6.33 2.77
C ALA A 23 -5.53 -5.39 3.80
N VAL A 24 -5.36 -4.11 3.44
CA VAL A 24 -4.79 -3.10 4.36
C VAL A 24 -5.78 -2.68 5.43
N HIS A 25 -7.01 -2.36 5.02
CA HIS A 25 -8.11 -1.93 5.89
C HIS A 25 -9.29 -2.90 5.80
N PRO A 26 -10.17 -2.94 6.81
CA PRO A 26 -11.47 -3.56 6.69
C PRO A 26 -12.26 -2.94 5.52
N GLY A 27 -13.04 -3.75 4.84
CA GLY A 27 -13.86 -3.33 3.72
C GLY A 27 -14.84 -4.42 3.33
N VAL A 28 -15.65 -4.18 2.31
CA VAL A 28 -16.64 -5.14 1.82
C VAL A 28 -15.95 -6.49 1.54
N GLY A 29 -16.39 -7.54 2.24
CA GLY A 29 -15.83 -8.89 2.14
C GLY A 29 -14.53 -9.16 2.92
N HIS A 30 -14.02 -8.19 3.69
CA HIS A 30 -12.73 -8.31 4.42
C HIS A 30 -12.81 -7.67 5.81
N TRP A 31 -13.68 -8.17 6.67
CA TRP A 31 -13.91 -7.58 8.01
C TRP A 31 -12.99 -8.14 9.08
N ALA A 32 -12.50 -9.37 8.94
CA ALA A 32 -11.91 -10.11 10.05
C ALA A 32 -10.36 -10.10 10.07
N ASP A 33 -9.69 -10.08 8.92
CA ASP A 33 -8.23 -10.20 8.85
C ASP A 33 -7.64 -9.17 7.89
N THR A 34 -7.03 -8.13 8.45
CA THR A 34 -6.41 -7.02 7.69
C THR A 34 -5.06 -6.69 8.29
N LEU A 35 -4.20 -6.03 7.50
CA LEU A 35 -2.92 -5.53 8.01
C LEU A 35 -3.11 -4.63 9.24
N GLY A 36 -4.09 -3.72 9.19
CA GLY A 36 -4.41 -2.83 10.31
C GLY A 36 -4.79 -3.61 11.56
N GLY A 37 -5.68 -4.59 11.46
CA GLY A 37 -6.08 -5.43 12.60
C GLY A 37 -4.91 -6.23 13.19
N ARG A 38 -4.02 -6.76 12.34
CA ARG A 38 -2.82 -7.48 12.79
C ARG A 38 -1.82 -6.57 13.50
N LEU A 39 -1.60 -5.35 13.00
CA LEU A 39 -0.68 -4.39 13.61
C LEU A 39 -1.23 -3.80 14.90
N LEU A 40 -2.52 -3.54 15.00
CA LEU A 40 -3.14 -3.12 16.27
C LEU A 40 -3.00 -4.22 17.34
N ALA A 41 -3.23 -5.49 16.99
CA ALA A 41 -3.00 -6.61 17.91
C ALA A 41 -1.51 -6.74 18.31
N TYR A 42 -0.58 -6.45 17.40
CA TYR A 42 0.84 -6.41 17.68
C TYR A 42 1.16 -5.30 18.71
N TYR A 43 0.67 -4.06 18.49
CA TYR A 43 0.88 -2.96 19.43
C TYR A 43 0.33 -3.26 20.82
N ASP A 44 -0.89 -3.80 20.89
CA ASP A 44 -1.52 -4.20 22.14
C ASP A 44 -0.69 -5.26 22.89
N SER A 45 -0.27 -6.31 22.21
CA SER A 45 0.55 -7.38 22.79
C SER A 45 1.91 -6.91 23.34
N ARG A 46 2.43 -5.80 22.84
CA ARG A 46 3.70 -5.19 23.24
C ARG A 46 3.52 -3.97 24.12
N GLN A 47 2.27 -3.60 24.44
CA GLN A 47 1.95 -2.39 25.21
C GLN A 47 2.52 -1.11 24.56
N ILE A 48 2.58 -1.08 23.24
CA ILE A 48 3.02 0.09 22.47
C ILE A 48 1.84 1.04 22.32
N PRO A 49 1.92 2.30 22.81
CA PRO A 49 0.84 3.28 22.70
C PRO A 49 0.79 3.87 21.27
N ALA A 50 0.38 3.06 20.32
CA ALA A 50 0.36 3.43 18.90
C ALA A 50 -0.99 3.10 18.27
N ASP A 51 -1.28 3.73 17.13
CA ASP A 51 -2.46 3.46 16.33
C ASP A 51 -2.05 3.14 14.89
N PHE A 52 -3.01 2.74 14.06
CA PHE A 52 -2.78 2.34 12.68
C PHE A 52 -2.98 3.52 11.72
N HIS A 53 -1.89 4.16 11.35
CA HIS A 53 -1.86 5.30 10.44
C HIS A 53 -1.06 4.98 9.16
N PRO A 54 -1.64 4.27 8.17
CA PRO A 54 -0.90 3.94 6.96
C PRO A 54 -0.56 5.20 6.16
N VAL A 55 0.69 5.29 5.72
CA VAL A 55 1.20 6.42 4.93
C VAL A 55 0.76 6.29 3.49
N HIS A 56 0.80 5.09 2.96
CA HIS A 56 0.30 4.68 1.65
C HIS A 56 -0.39 3.32 1.75
N ARG A 57 -0.85 2.80 0.64
CA ARG A 57 -1.47 1.48 0.62
C ARG A 57 -0.92 0.62 -0.52
N LEU A 58 -1.02 -0.69 -0.34
CA LEU A 58 -0.86 -1.70 -1.37
C LEU A 58 -2.20 -2.40 -1.58
N ASP A 59 -2.47 -2.84 -2.79
CA ASP A 59 -3.66 -3.64 -3.08
C ASP A 59 -3.60 -5.00 -2.37
N LYS A 60 -4.74 -5.66 -2.23
CA LYS A 60 -4.85 -6.96 -1.56
C LYS A 60 -3.89 -7.99 -2.16
N GLY A 61 -3.81 -8.06 -3.50
CA GLY A 61 -2.96 -9.01 -4.22
C GLY A 61 -1.47 -8.62 -4.25
N THR A 62 -1.12 -7.38 -3.90
CA THR A 62 0.25 -6.89 -3.91
C THR A 62 0.93 -7.18 -2.58
N SER A 63 2.12 -7.75 -2.62
CA SER A 63 3.00 -7.93 -1.45
C SER A 63 4.11 -6.89 -1.41
N GLY A 64 4.74 -6.73 -0.24
CA GLY A 64 5.94 -5.91 -0.10
C GLY A 64 5.89 -4.89 1.03
N ALA A 65 6.91 -4.01 1.05
CA ALA A 65 7.11 -3.04 2.11
C ALA A 65 6.01 -1.97 2.15
N MET A 66 5.44 -1.78 3.33
CA MET A 66 4.40 -0.78 3.57
C MET A 66 4.72 0.03 4.81
N VAL A 67 4.81 1.36 4.66
CA VAL A 67 5.09 2.28 5.75
C VAL A 67 3.79 2.61 6.50
N VAL A 68 3.83 2.43 7.81
CA VAL A 68 2.73 2.73 8.73
C VAL A 68 3.27 3.62 9.84
N ALA A 69 2.68 4.78 10.02
CA ALA A 69 2.98 5.65 11.15
C ALA A 69 2.22 5.18 12.40
N LYS A 70 2.80 5.40 13.56
CA LYS A 70 2.23 5.04 14.85
C LYS A 70 1.26 6.10 15.40
N HIS A 71 1.34 7.33 14.87
CA HIS A 71 0.47 8.44 15.24
C HIS A 71 0.25 9.41 14.07
N ALA A 72 -0.79 10.25 14.19
CA ALA A 72 -1.25 11.14 13.13
C ALA A 72 -0.20 12.17 12.67
N TYR A 73 0.63 12.68 13.59
CA TYR A 73 1.67 13.65 13.26
C TYR A 73 2.73 13.04 12.33
N ALA A 74 3.24 11.85 12.64
CA ALA A 74 4.18 11.14 11.78
C ALA A 74 3.55 10.80 10.41
N GLN A 75 2.27 10.38 10.40
CA GLN A 75 1.55 10.12 9.16
C GLN A 75 1.51 11.37 8.26
N ASP A 76 1.12 12.54 8.80
CA ASP A 76 1.06 13.79 8.03
C ASP A 76 2.44 14.16 7.45
N LYS A 77 3.49 14.09 8.25
CA LYS A 77 4.86 14.39 7.82
C LYS A 77 5.33 13.46 6.68
N LEU A 78 5.05 12.17 6.79
CA LEU A 78 5.42 11.18 5.77
C LEU A 78 4.56 11.33 4.50
N ARG A 79 3.25 11.58 4.63
CA ARG A 79 2.35 11.79 3.48
C ARG A 79 2.74 12.99 2.63
N ARG A 80 3.21 14.07 3.23
CA ARG A 80 3.72 15.23 2.49
C ARG A 80 4.96 14.90 1.64
N ARG A 81 5.67 13.81 1.92
CA ARG A 81 6.84 13.35 1.17
C ARG A 81 6.53 12.30 0.10
N LEU A 82 5.31 11.74 0.08
CA LEU A 82 4.91 10.65 -0.83
C LEU A 82 5.13 10.96 -2.33
N HIS A 83 5.03 12.23 -2.72
CA HIS A 83 5.15 12.67 -4.11
C HIS A 83 6.42 13.48 -4.35
N THR A 84 7.40 13.32 -3.49
CA THR A 84 8.72 13.98 -3.62
C THR A 84 9.80 12.94 -3.86
N PRO A 85 10.99 13.32 -4.35
CA PRO A 85 12.13 12.41 -4.51
C PRO A 85 12.60 11.74 -3.20
N ALA A 86 12.18 12.27 -2.04
CA ALA A 86 12.52 11.70 -0.74
C ALA A 86 11.76 10.41 -0.41
N PHE A 87 10.73 10.06 -1.19
CA PHE A 87 9.94 8.84 -1.02
C PHE A 87 9.74 8.16 -2.36
N SER A 88 10.59 7.18 -2.66
CA SER A 88 10.46 6.38 -3.88
C SER A 88 9.72 5.08 -3.62
N ARG A 89 8.96 4.61 -4.61
CA ARG A 89 8.29 3.32 -4.60
C ARG A 89 8.71 2.53 -5.83
N ALA A 90 9.34 1.39 -5.62
CA ALA A 90 9.73 0.47 -6.67
C ALA A 90 8.93 -0.83 -6.56
N TYR A 91 8.54 -1.37 -7.69
CA TYR A 91 7.78 -2.61 -7.79
C TYR A 91 8.43 -3.57 -8.76
N LEU A 92 8.33 -4.85 -8.45
CA LEU A 92 8.59 -5.93 -9.39
C LEU A 92 7.24 -6.47 -9.88
N ALA A 93 7.05 -6.52 -11.19
CA ALA A 93 5.82 -7.00 -11.79
C ALA A 93 6.10 -8.05 -12.88
N VAL A 94 5.20 -9.02 -12.99
CA VAL A 94 5.17 -9.96 -14.11
C VAL A 94 4.14 -9.44 -15.12
N CYS A 95 4.58 -9.25 -16.35
CA CYS A 95 3.74 -8.74 -17.44
C CYS A 95 3.47 -9.85 -18.47
N ASP A 96 2.34 -9.74 -19.15
CA ASP A 96 2.06 -10.52 -20.35
C ASP A 96 2.75 -9.84 -21.54
N GLY A 97 3.65 -10.57 -22.22
CA GLY A 97 4.50 -10.05 -23.27
C GLY A 97 5.73 -9.29 -22.79
N ALA A 98 6.46 -8.70 -23.73
CA ALA A 98 7.67 -7.94 -23.46
C ALA A 98 7.43 -6.42 -23.67
N PRO A 99 7.93 -5.56 -22.78
CA PRO A 99 7.94 -4.13 -23.03
C PRO A 99 8.69 -3.80 -24.32
N PRO A 100 8.24 -2.79 -25.09
CA PRO A 100 8.89 -2.44 -26.38
C PRO A 100 10.30 -1.86 -26.20
N ARG A 101 10.67 -1.47 -24.99
CA ARG A 101 11.98 -0.91 -24.63
C ARG A 101 12.35 -1.43 -23.24
N GLU A 102 13.67 -1.58 -23.01
CA GLU A 102 14.20 -1.96 -21.70
C GLU A 102 13.94 -0.92 -20.59
N GLN A 103 13.88 0.35 -20.97
CA GLN A 103 13.62 1.47 -20.07
C GLN A 103 12.72 2.50 -20.73
N GLY A 104 11.89 3.15 -19.94
CA GLY A 104 10.99 4.18 -20.42
C GLY A 104 10.10 4.74 -19.33
N CYS A 105 9.30 5.75 -19.70
CA CYS A 105 8.26 6.32 -18.85
C CYS A 105 6.92 6.13 -19.53
N ILE A 106 5.94 5.57 -18.82
CA ILE A 106 4.55 5.52 -19.25
C ILE A 106 3.80 6.56 -18.41
N ASN A 107 3.38 7.63 -19.08
CA ASN A 107 2.63 8.71 -18.46
C ASN A 107 1.26 8.82 -19.15
N LEU A 108 0.43 7.81 -18.90
CA LEU A 108 -0.92 7.70 -19.46
C LEU A 108 -1.94 7.73 -18.32
N PRO A 109 -3.10 8.34 -18.53
CA PRO A 109 -4.18 8.28 -17.54
C PRO A 109 -4.64 6.84 -17.35
N ILE A 110 -5.03 6.53 -16.12
CA ILE A 110 -5.57 5.21 -15.75
C ILE A 110 -6.95 5.43 -15.15
N ALA A 111 -7.96 4.82 -15.73
CA ALA A 111 -9.33 4.87 -15.22
C ALA A 111 -9.85 3.47 -14.91
N ARG A 112 -10.94 3.40 -14.16
CA ARG A 112 -11.62 2.13 -13.91
C ARG A 112 -12.31 1.68 -15.19
N ALA A 113 -12.09 0.44 -15.60
CA ALA A 113 -12.77 -0.14 -16.75
C ALA A 113 -14.30 -0.13 -16.56
N ALA A 114 -15.04 0.17 -17.62
CA ALA A 114 -16.49 0.14 -17.60
C ALA A 114 -16.98 -1.25 -17.12
N HIS A 115 -17.99 -1.24 -16.25
CA HIS A 115 -18.58 -2.45 -15.67
C HIS A 115 -17.64 -3.35 -14.86
N SER A 116 -16.48 -2.84 -14.41
CA SER A 116 -15.55 -3.58 -13.55
C SER A 116 -15.25 -2.84 -12.23
N MET A 117 -15.29 -3.58 -11.14
CA MET A 117 -14.89 -3.07 -9.82
C MET A 117 -13.36 -3.16 -9.59
N ILE A 118 -12.65 -3.91 -10.41
CA ILE A 118 -11.26 -4.31 -10.18
C ILE A 118 -10.34 -3.88 -11.32
N ARG A 119 -10.80 -4.04 -12.57
CA ARG A 119 -10.00 -3.80 -13.76
C ARG A 119 -9.82 -2.29 -13.98
N GLN A 120 -8.59 -1.89 -14.27
CA GLN A 120 -8.25 -0.56 -14.72
C GLN A 120 -7.79 -0.61 -16.17
N GLU A 121 -8.03 0.46 -16.90
CA GLU A 121 -7.66 0.59 -18.31
C GLU A 121 -7.22 2.02 -18.63
N ILE A 122 -6.53 2.19 -19.73
CA ILE A 122 -6.24 3.51 -20.29
C ILE A 122 -7.48 3.94 -21.06
N PRO A 123 -8.13 5.07 -20.71
CA PRO A 123 -9.31 5.56 -21.42
C PRO A 123 -8.98 5.86 -22.89
N ALA A 124 -9.85 5.42 -23.79
CA ALA A 124 -9.67 5.65 -25.23
C ALA A 124 -9.75 7.13 -25.63
N ASP A 125 -10.46 7.94 -24.84
CA ASP A 125 -10.64 9.38 -25.03
C ASP A 125 -9.54 10.23 -24.39
N GLY A 126 -8.56 9.62 -23.72
CA GLY A 126 -7.48 10.32 -23.04
C GLY A 126 -7.91 11.12 -21.83
N ALA A 127 -9.14 10.91 -21.31
CA ALA A 127 -9.62 11.59 -20.14
C ALA A 127 -8.74 11.27 -18.91
N PRO A 128 -8.45 12.26 -18.05
CA PRO A 128 -7.70 12.02 -16.81
C PRO A 128 -8.52 11.15 -15.86
N ALA A 129 -7.84 10.27 -15.13
CA ALA A 129 -8.43 9.37 -14.14
C ALA A 129 -8.83 10.13 -12.86
#